data_f33b001360aef6cf3d7eb8618256acb0
#
_entry.id   f33b001360aef6cf3d7eb8618256acb0
#
_cell.length_a   1.000
_cell.length_b   1.000
_cell.length_c   1.000
_cell.angle_alpha   90.00
_cell.angle_beta   90.00
_cell.angle_gamma   90.00
#
_symmetry.space_group_name_H-M   'P 1'
#
loop_
_entity.id
_entity.type
_entity.pdbx_description
1 polymer ?
#
loop_
_entity_poly.entity_id
_entity_poly.type
_entity_poly.pdbx_seq_one_letter_code
_entity_poly.pdbx_strand_id
1 'polypeptide(L)'
;IIRNLNKEVHPGTKPSIDFIYKILDDAYKSGMKYDVTDMRNAILAFAANSTHQSDYCIKLVNKMAFKSDESSTAVKNDDAKKVFYDIEVFPNLFLVNWKIEGIGKTVIRMINPSPSDIEDLLRFRLIGFNCRRYDNHILYARLMGYTNEQLYNLSQKIINGSPNCFFGEAYNISYTDVYDFASAGNKKSLKKLEIEMGNLSEEELKKKGFSDEKIELIKAGTHHQELGLSWDEPVPEELWIKVAEYCDNDVIATEAAFNYLEADWTARQILADLAGMSVNDTTNSLTTKIIFGNNRKPQNEFHYRNLAEPVTSLDQESLEFLNIACPKMMEMPHFGWKNYG
;
A
#
# COMPACT_ATOMS: atom_id res chain seq x y z
N ILE A 1 -3.84 12.48 -32.57
CA ILE A 1 -4.96 12.54 -31.62
C ILE A 1 -5.17 13.97 -31.14
N ILE A 2 -4.19 14.65 -30.55
CA ILE A 2 -4.33 16.02 -30.05
C ILE A 2 -4.76 16.99 -31.16
N ARG A 3 -4.22 16.88 -32.39
CA ARG A 3 -4.64 17.72 -33.52
C ARG A 3 -6.11 17.47 -33.91
N ASN A 4 -6.60 16.25 -33.76
CA ASN A 4 -7.98 15.92 -34.05
C ASN A 4 -8.91 16.31 -32.92
N LEU A 5 -8.50 16.13 -31.65
CA LEU A 5 -9.19 16.64 -30.47
C LEU A 5 -9.42 18.16 -30.55
N ASN A 6 -8.37 18.92 -30.96
CA ASN A 6 -8.48 20.37 -31.11
C ASN A 6 -9.35 20.80 -32.29
N LYS A 7 -9.65 19.94 -33.27
CA LYS A 7 -10.52 20.24 -34.40
C LYS A 7 -12.00 19.97 -34.13
N GLU A 8 -12.30 19.00 -33.25
CA GLU A 8 -13.67 18.58 -32.94
C GLU A 8 -14.25 19.27 -31.72
N VAL A 9 -13.43 19.96 -30.92
CA VAL A 9 -13.89 20.73 -29.78
C VAL A 9 -14.13 22.17 -30.20
N HIS A 10 -15.38 22.63 -30.09
CA HIS A 10 -15.71 24.04 -30.33
C HIS A 10 -14.91 24.95 -29.38
N PRO A 11 -14.37 26.08 -29.86
CA PRO A 11 -13.66 27.02 -29.00
C PRO A 11 -14.58 27.46 -27.84
N GLY A 12 -14.17 27.15 -26.62
CA GLY A 12 -14.90 27.49 -25.40
C GLY A 12 -15.59 26.33 -24.68
N THR A 13 -15.72 25.15 -25.28
CA THR A 13 -16.22 23.94 -24.60
C THR A 13 -15.05 23.08 -24.12
N LYS A 14 -14.95 22.85 -22.82
CA LYS A 14 -14.01 21.85 -22.29
C LYS A 14 -14.53 20.46 -22.68
N PRO A 15 -13.77 19.61 -23.37
CA PRO A 15 -14.22 18.26 -23.66
C PRO A 15 -14.47 17.53 -22.32
N SER A 16 -15.61 16.82 -22.25
CA SER A 16 -15.86 15.98 -21.09
C SER A 16 -14.84 14.84 -21.09
N ILE A 17 -14.50 14.37 -19.90
CA ILE A 17 -13.62 13.22 -19.70
C ILE A 17 -14.14 11.97 -20.42
N ASP A 18 -15.47 11.80 -20.46
CA ASP A 18 -16.12 10.71 -21.18
C ASP A 18 -15.87 10.78 -22.70
N PHE A 19 -15.76 12.00 -23.25
CA PHE A 19 -15.42 12.20 -24.65
C PHE A 19 -13.98 11.80 -24.96
N ILE A 20 -13.04 12.17 -24.09
CA ILE A 20 -11.63 11.76 -24.21
C ILE A 20 -11.53 10.22 -24.09
N TYR A 21 -12.25 9.64 -23.13
CA TYR A 21 -12.31 8.19 -22.95
C TYR A 21 -12.81 7.47 -24.19
N LYS A 22 -13.88 7.98 -24.79
CA LYS A 22 -14.47 7.41 -26.01
C LYS A 22 -13.48 7.45 -27.18
N ILE A 23 -12.81 8.57 -27.41
CA ILE A 23 -11.82 8.69 -28.50
C ILE A 23 -10.66 7.72 -28.28
N LEU A 24 -10.18 7.57 -27.05
CA LEU A 24 -9.08 6.67 -26.74
C LEU A 24 -9.50 5.20 -26.86
N ASP A 25 -10.73 4.87 -26.45
CA ASP A 25 -11.30 3.53 -26.58
C ASP A 25 -11.55 3.16 -28.05
N ASP A 26 -12.08 4.09 -28.85
CA ASP A 26 -12.29 3.92 -30.30
C ASP A 26 -10.94 3.78 -31.03
N ALA A 27 -9.94 4.53 -30.64
CA ALA A 27 -8.59 4.41 -31.17
C ALA A 27 -7.95 3.07 -30.84
N TYR A 28 -8.11 2.58 -29.63
CA TYR A 28 -7.64 1.24 -29.21
C TYR A 28 -8.36 0.14 -29.99
N LYS A 29 -9.66 0.21 -30.15
CA LYS A 29 -10.47 -0.76 -30.93
C LYS A 29 -10.13 -0.77 -32.41
N SER A 30 -9.67 0.34 -32.96
CA SER A 30 -9.25 0.44 -34.36
C SER A 30 -7.87 -0.16 -34.65
N GLY A 31 -7.19 -0.73 -33.66
CA GLY A 31 -5.89 -1.35 -33.81
C GLY A 31 -4.74 -0.38 -34.09
N MET A 32 -4.93 0.92 -33.88
CA MET A 32 -3.84 1.88 -33.99
C MET A 32 -2.81 1.64 -32.90
N LYS A 33 -1.58 1.37 -33.28
CA LYS A 33 -0.43 1.34 -32.36
C LYS A 33 -0.05 2.79 -32.02
N TYR A 34 -0.26 3.17 -30.76
CA TYR A 34 0.23 4.46 -30.24
C TYR A 34 1.51 4.23 -29.45
N ASP A 35 2.43 5.19 -29.55
CA ASP A 35 3.46 5.32 -28.54
C ASP A 35 2.78 5.74 -27.22
N VAL A 36 2.86 4.85 -26.24
CA VAL A 36 2.26 5.06 -24.92
C VAL A 36 2.82 6.33 -24.26
N THR A 37 4.08 6.66 -24.51
CA THR A 37 4.77 7.83 -23.98
C THR A 37 4.20 9.11 -24.58
N ASP A 38 3.99 9.15 -25.89
CA ASP A 38 3.40 10.30 -26.57
C ASP A 38 1.95 10.54 -26.16
N MET A 39 1.19 9.47 -26.00
CA MET A 39 -0.18 9.54 -25.51
C MET A 39 -0.27 10.05 -24.05
N ARG A 40 0.60 9.55 -23.19
CA ARG A 40 0.76 9.98 -21.82
C ARG A 40 1.08 11.47 -21.72
N ASN A 41 2.12 11.91 -22.44
CA ASN A 41 2.55 13.30 -22.46
C ASN A 41 1.44 14.24 -22.97
N ALA A 42 0.67 13.78 -23.93
CA ALA A 42 -0.47 14.51 -24.48
C ALA A 42 -1.60 14.72 -23.45
N ILE A 43 -1.92 13.68 -22.68
CA ILE A 43 -2.98 13.74 -21.68
C ILE A 43 -2.50 14.54 -20.45
N LEU A 44 -1.24 14.41 -20.07
CA LEU A 44 -0.65 15.20 -18.99
C LEU A 44 -0.59 16.69 -19.34
N ALA A 45 -0.23 17.05 -20.58
CA ALA A 45 -0.28 18.43 -21.06
C ALA A 45 -1.71 18.98 -21.07
N PHE A 46 -2.72 18.15 -21.37
CA PHE A 46 -4.12 18.53 -21.29
C PHE A 46 -4.58 18.69 -19.83
N ALA A 47 -4.17 17.78 -18.94
CA ALA A 47 -4.48 17.82 -17.53
C ALA A 47 -3.86 19.02 -16.80
N ALA A 48 -2.64 19.44 -17.19
CA ALA A 48 -1.96 20.62 -16.65
C ALA A 48 -2.74 21.92 -16.84
N ASN A 49 -3.59 21.99 -17.85
CA ASN A 49 -4.46 23.14 -18.12
C ASN A 49 -5.83 23.07 -17.43
N SER A 50 -6.08 22.06 -16.61
CA SER A 50 -7.40 21.81 -15.99
C SER A 50 -7.23 21.42 -14.52
N THR A 51 -7.51 22.36 -13.61
CA THR A 51 -7.33 22.20 -12.14
C THR A 51 -8.23 21.15 -11.48
N HIS A 52 -9.29 20.66 -12.12
CA HIS A 52 -10.24 19.71 -11.52
C HIS A 52 -10.22 18.29 -12.14
N GLN A 53 -9.46 18.08 -13.20
CA GLN A 53 -9.50 16.82 -13.96
C GLN A 53 -8.15 16.08 -14.03
N SER A 54 -7.08 16.66 -13.45
CA SER A 54 -5.73 16.10 -13.52
C SER A 54 -5.66 14.67 -12.95
N ASP A 55 -6.22 14.44 -11.77
CA ASP A 55 -6.16 13.13 -11.09
C ASP A 55 -6.91 12.04 -11.87
N TYR A 56 -8.00 12.42 -12.53
CA TYR A 56 -8.78 11.47 -13.32
C TYR A 56 -8.13 11.17 -14.68
N CYS A 57 -7.58 12.19 -15.34
CA CYS A 57 -6.83 12.00 -16.59
C CYS A 57 -5.61 11.10 -16.36
N ILE A 58 -4.91 11.29 -15.26
CA ILE A 58 -3.77 10.45 -14.86
C ILE A 58 -4.22 9.00 -14.62
N LYS A 59 -5.32 8.78 -13.88
CA LYS A 59 -5.90 7.44 -13.70
C LYS A 59 -6.29 6.78 -15.02
N LEU A 60 -6.78 7.56 -15.97
CA LEU A 60 -7.18 7.08 -17.28
C LEU A 60 -5.96 6.62 -18.13
N VAL A 61 -4.91 7.45 -18.18
CA VAL A 61 -3.65 7.12 -18.87
C VAL A 61 -3.07 5.83 -18.33
N ASN A 62 -3.06 5.68 -17.01
CA ASN A 62 -2.54 4.53 -16.35
C ASN A 62 -3.32 3.25 -16.70
N LYS A 63 -4.65 3.32 -16.69
CA LYS A 63 -5.50 2.21 -17.07
C LYS A 63 -5.28 1.75 -18.52
N MET A 64 -4.85 2.66 -19.40
CA MET A 64 -4.58 2.35 -20.80
C MET A 64 -3.18 1.80 -21.03
N ALA A 65 -2.16 2.33 -20.36
CA ALA A 65 -0.80 1.86 -20.44
C ALA A 65 -0.69 0.36 -20.05
N PHE A 66 -1.46 -0.06 -19.03
CA PHE A 66 -1.46 -1.46 -18.58
C PHE A 66 -2.33 -2.40 -19.44
N LYS A 67 -3.28 -1.90 -20.23
CA LYS A 67 -4.06 -2.74 -21.15
C LYS A 67 -3.29 -3.13 -22.40
N SER A 68 -2.27 -2.38 -22.82
CA SER A 68 -1.43 -2.73 -23.97
C SER A 68 -0.48 -3.90 -23.69
N ASP A 69 -0.26 -4.23 -22.42
CA ASP A 69 0.66 -5.29 -21.97
C ASP A 69 -0.06 -6.54 -21.40
N GLU A 70 -1.33 -6.78 -21.76
CA GLU A 70 -2.02 -8.02 -21.39
C GLU A 70 -1.35 -9.31 -21.94
N SER A 71 -0.27 -9.19 -22.70
CA SER A 71 0.59 -10.32 -23.07
C SER A 71 1.82 -10.50 -22.17
N SER A 72 2.16 -9.53 -21.32
CA SER A 72 3.10 -9.72 -20.24
C SER A 72 2.31 -10.13 -18.99
N THR A 73 2.10 -11.45 -18.82
CA THR A 73 2.02 -11.98 -17.46
C THR A 73 3.07 -11.23 -16.67
N ALA A 74 2.65 -10.42 -15.70
CA ALA A 74 3.58 -9.86 -14.73
C ALA A 74 4.40 -11.04 -14.24
N VAL A 75 5.61 -11.18 -14.75
CA VAL A 75 6.58 -12.14 -14.26
C VAL A 75 6.71 -11.69 -12.81
N LYS A 76 6.15 -12.49 -11.90
CA LYS A 76 6.42 -12.36 -10.48
C LYS A 76 7.92 -12.56 -10.40
N ASN A 77 8.64 -11.45 -10.34
CA ASN A 77 10.10 -11.46 -10.34
C ASN A 77 10.52 -11.77 -8.90
N ASP A 78 10.20 -13.00 -8.45
CA ASP A 78 10.65 -13.51 -7.15
C ASP A 78 12.20 -13.57 -7.10
N ASP A 79 12.86 -13.55 -8.27
CA ASP A 79 14.32 -13.50 -8.42
C ASP A 79 14.89 -12.08 -8.49
N ALA A 80 14.07 -11.04 -8.50
CA ALA A 80 14.57 -9.67 -8.49
C ALA A 80 15.32 -9.38 -7.19
N LYS A 81 16.46 -8.67 -7.29
CA LYS A 81 17.21 -8.24 -6.11
C LYS A 81 16.30 -7.44 -5.17
N LYS A 82 16.34 -7.78 -3.91
CA LYS A 82 15.61 -7.07 -2.86
C LYS A 82 16.33 -5.78 -2.52
N VAL A 83 15.57 -4.71 -2.40
CA VAL A 83 16.02 -3.42 -1.89
C VAL A 83 15.09 -2.94 -0.79
N PHE A 84 15.66 -2.47 0.29
CA PHE A 84 14.93 -1.81 1.36
C PHE A 84 14.83 -0.33 1.03
N TYR A 85 13.67 0.28 1.23
CA TYR A 85 13.45 1.67 0.88
C TYR A 85 12.50 2.37 1.86
N ASP A 86 12.61 3.68 1.88
CA ASP A 86 11.72 4.58 2.57
C ASP A 86 11.62 5.90 1.82
N ILE A 87 10.59 6.70 2.06
CA ILE A 87 10.37 7.98 1.38
C ILE A 87 10.01 9.09 2.36
N GLU A 88 10.41 10.32 2.00
CA GLU A 88 10.01 11.53 2.70
C GLU A 88 9.35 12.53 1.74
N VAL A 89 8.23 13.10 2.15
CA VAL A 89 7.44 14.01 1.33
C VAL A 89 7.15 15.31 2.05
N PHE A 90 7.76 16.39 1.57
CA PHE A 90 7.53 17.77 1.99
C PHE A 90 7.02 18.62 0.82
N PRO A 91 6.52 19.83 1.04
CA PRO A 91 6.03 20.68 -0.05
C PRO A 91 7.02 20.91 -1.20
N ASN A 92 8.32 20.98 -0.89
CA ASN A 92 9.41 21.25 -1.85
C ASN A 92 10.42 20.12 -1.99
N LEU A 93 10.32 19.06 -1.20
CA LEU A 93 11.28 17.96 -1.19
C LEU A 93 10.57 16.62 -1.29
N PHE A 94 10.98 15.81 -2.26
CA PHE A 94 10.64 14.40 -2.33
C PHE A 94 11.94 13.60 -2.29
N LEU A 95 12.08 12.78 -1.27
CA LEU A 95 13.25 11.97 -1.03
C LEU A 95 12.89 10.50 -1.12
N VAL A 96 13.73 9.71 -1.78
CA VAL A 96 13.64 8.25 -1.81
C VAL A 96 15.00 7.70 -1.45
N ASN A 97 15.12 7.05 -0.31
CA ASN A 97 16.32 6.37 0.09
C ASN A 97 16.13 4.86 -0.07
N TRP A 98 17.15 4.19 -0.54
CA TRP A 98 17.09 2.75 -0.72
C TRP A 98 18.46 2.09 -0.59
N LYS A 99 18.45 0.81 -0.26
CA LYS A 99 19.65 0.02 0.01
C LYS A 99 19.45 -1.40 -0.50
N ILE A 100 20.45 -1.98 -1.14
CA ILE A 100 20.47 -3.43 -1.44
C ILE A 100 20.61 -4.21 -0.13
N GLU A 101 19.92 -5.36 -0.04
CA GLU A 101 20.02 -6.28 1.09
C GLU A 101 21.48 -6.63 1.44
N GLY A 102 21.84 -6.60 2.71
CA GLY A 102 23.09 -7.11 3.25
C GLY A 102 23.94 -6.11 4.04
N ILE A 103 24.88 -6.67 4.81
CA ILE A 103 25.80 -5.91 5.65
C ILE A 103 26.72 -5.02 4.80
N GLY A 104 27.05 -3.85 5.34
CA GLY A 104 27.99 -2.91 4.72
C GLY A 104 27.53 -2.31 3.39
N LYS A 105 26.28 -2.51 3.01
CA LYS A 105 25.72 -1.86 1.82
C LYS A 105 25.33 -0.42 2.13
N THR A 106 25.77 0.49 1.27
CA THR A 106 25.49 1.93 1.41
C THR A 106 24.05 2.23 1.02
N VAL A 107 23.40 3.11 1.77
CA VAL A 107 22.11 3.68 1.39
C VAL A 107 22.31 4.66 0.23
N ILE A 108 21.53 4.52 -0.81
CA ILE A 108 21.49 5.42 -1.96
C ILE A 108 20.38 6.43 -1.71
N ARG A 109 20.71 7.71 -1.79
CA ARG A 109 19.80 8.83 -1.56
C ARG A 109 19.39 9.43 -2.91
N MET A 110 18.12 9.47 -3.22
CA MET A 110 17.58 10.12 -4.41
C MET A 110 16.78 11.35 -3.98
N ILE A 111 17.36 12.53 -4.16
CA ILE A 111 16.74 13.81 -3.83
C ILE A 111 15.98 14.30 -5.06
N ASN A 112 14.67 14.50 -4.92
CA ASN A 112 13.78 14.90 -6.01
C ASN A 112 13.92 14.03 -7.27
N PRO A 113 13.88 12.67 -7.15
CA PRO A 113 14.10 11.79 -8.27
C PRO A 113 13.13 12.08 -9.42
N SER A 114 13.61 11.91 -10.64
CA SER A 114 12.79 12.00 -11.85
C SER A 114 11.90 10.76 -12.00
N PRO A 115 10.89 10.79 -12.86
CA PRO A 115 10.11 9.58 -13.21
C PRO A 115 10.99 8.40 -13.69
N SER A 116 12.07 8.68 -14.42
CA SER A 116 13.00 7.65 -14.90
C SER A 116 13.79 7.02 -13.77
N ASP A 117 14.20 7.79 -12.76
CA ASP A 117 14.89 7.24 -11.59
C ASP A 117 13.97 6.30 -10.81
N ILE A 118 12.68 6.64 -10.71
CA ILE A 118 11.68 5.77 -10.08
C ILE A 118 11.44 4.51 -10.93
N GLU A 119 11.37 4.63 -12.26
CA GLU A 119 11.23 3.47 -13.15
C GLU A 119 12.37 2.47 -12.96
N ASP A 120 13.60 2.96 -12.83
CA ASP A 120 14.78 2.13 -12.57
C ASP A 120 14.72 1.45 -11.19
N LEU A 121 14.27 2.18 -10.15
CA LEU A 121 14.07 1.61 -8.82
C LEU A 121 12.99 0.51 -8.83
N LEU A 122 11.91 0.68 -9.56
CA LEU A 122 10.81 -0.30 -9.64
C LEU A 122 11.18 -1.62 -10.35
N ARG A 123 12.38 -1.73 -10.93
CA ARG A 123 12.91 -3.01 -11.45
C ARG A 123 13.37 -3.95 -10.34
N PHE A 124 13.56 -3.43 -9.13
CA PHE A 124 13.88 -4.23 -7.95
C PHE A 124 12.61 -4.71 -7.24
N ARG A 125 12.78 -5.68 -6.35
CA ARG A 125 11.75 -6.00 -5.36
C ARG A 125 11.89 -5.05 -4.19
N LEU A 126 10.93 -4.17 -4.01
CA LEU A 126 10.94 -3.17 -2.96
C LEU A 126 10.46 -3.77 -1.63
N ILE A 127 11.19 -3.53 -0.57
CA ILE A 127 10.79 -3.90 0.79
C ILE A 127 10.68 -2.62 1.60
N GLY A 128 9.48 -2.29 2.03
CA GLY A 128 9.19 -1.11 2.83
C GLY A 128 8.38 -1.44 4.07
N PHE A 129 8.24 -0.49 4.95
CA PHE A 129 7.44 -0.60 6.16
C PHE A 129 6.15 0.21 6.05
N ASN A 130 4.98 -0.45 6.10
CA ASN A 130 3.66 0.17 5.87
C ASN A 130 3.52 0.85 4.49
N CYS A 131 4.33 0.40 3.53
CA CYS A 131 4.47 1.01 2.22
C CYS A 131 3.27 0.79 1.29
N ARG A 132 2.50 -0.26 1.51
CA ARG A 132 1.37 -0.65 0.68
C ARG A 132 0.33 0.45 0.48
N ARG A 133 0.07 1.24 1.53
CA ARG A 133 -0.99 2.25 1.55
C ARG A 133 -0.48 3.68 1.46
N TYR A 134 0.82 3.87 1.37
CA TYR A 134 1.41 5.20 1.31
C TYR A 134 2.53 5.25 0.27
N ASP A 135 3.71 4.75 0.58
CA ASP A 135 4.93 4.89 -0.23
C ASP A 135 4.74 4.44 -1.69
N ASN A 136 4.13 3.28 -1.89
CA ASN A 136 3.88 2.75 -3.23
C ASN A 136 3.03 3.68 -4.09
N HIS A 137 2.07 4.37 -3.48
CA HIS A 137 1.22 5.33 -4.18
C HIS A 137 1.96 6.62 -4.52
N ILE A 138 2.84 7.07 -3.64
CA ILE A 138 3.69 8.26 -3.88
C ILE A 138 4.73 7.95 -4.96
N LEU A 139 5.42 6.79 -4.88
CA LEU A 139 6.34 6.34 -5.94
C LEU A 139 5.65 6.25 -7.29
N TYR A 140 4.47 5.63 -7.31
CA TYR A 140 3.69 5.51 -8.54
C TYR A 140 3.26 6.88 -9.08
N ALA A 141 2.85 7.80 -8.23
CA ALA A 141 2.52 9.17 -8.63
C ALA A 141 3.74 9.90 -9.22
N ARG A 142 4.93 9.74 -8.64
CA ARG A 142 6.16 10.29 -9.21
C ARG A 142 6.48 9.65 -10.56
N LEU A 143 6.39 8.34 -10.70
CA LEU A 143 6.53 7.65 -11.98
C LEU A 143 5.59 8.24 -13.04
N MET A 144 4.39 8.65 -12.64
CA MET A 144 3.41 9.31 -13.49
C MET A 144 3.68 10.79 -13.74
N GLY A 145 4.79 11.34 -13.23
CA GLY A 145 5.23 12.70 -13.47
C GLY A 145 4.67 13.75 -12.50
N TYR A 146 4.15 13.37 -11.34
CA TYR A 146 3.73 14.33 -10.32
C TYR A 146 4.90 15.18 -9.86
N THR A 147 4.68 16.49 -9.70
CA THR A 147 5.63 17.44 -9.08
C THR A 147 5.70 17.20 -7.57
N ASN A 148 6.70 17.80 -6.89
CA ASN A 148 6.81 17.72 -5.43
C ASN A 148 5.56 18.25 -4.73
N GLU A 149 5.04 19.40 -5.18
CA GLU A 149 3.79 19.96 -4.65
C GLU A 149 2.60 19.01 -4.85
N GLN A 150 2.48 18.35 -6.00
CA GLN A 150 1.42 17.38 -6.26
C GLN A 150 1.58 16.12 -5.40
N LEU A 151 2.81 15.66 -5.16
CA LEU A 151 3.10 14.55 -4.26
C LEU A 151 2.74 14.91 -2.81
N TYR A 152 3.12 16.11 -2.37
CA TYR A 152 2.73 16.60 -1.05
C TYR A 152 1.20 16.65 -0.88
N ASN A 153 0.49 17.21 -1.85
CA ASN A 153 -0.97 17.25 -1.83
C ASN A 153 -1.60 15.84 -1.83
N LEU A 154 -1.01 14.89 -2.55
CA LEU A 154 -1.43 13.49 -2.53
C LEU A 154 -1.17 12.85 -1.16
N SER A 155 0.02 13.08 -0.59
CA SER A 155 0.38 12.65 0.76
C SER A 155 -0.65 13.11 1.79
N GLN A 156 -0.99 14.40 1.79
CA GLN A 156 -2.01 14.96 2.69
C GLN A 156 -3.39 14.30 2.50
N LYS A 157 -3.78 14.01 1.26
CA LYS A 157 -5.03 13.30 0.98
C LYS A 157 -5.03 11.87 1.54
N ILE A 158 -3.92 11.16 1.41
CA ILE A 158 -3.77 9.77 1.91
C ILE A 158 -3.80 9.78 3.45
N ILE A 159 -3.02 10.66 4.10
CA ILE A 159 -2.94 10.75 5.56
C ILE A 159 -4.30 11.13 6.16
N ASN A 160 -5.02 12.04 5.53
CA ASN A 160 -6.34 12.47 5.98
C ASN A 160 -7.48 11.50 5.61
N GLY A 161 -7.17 10.35 5.00
CA GLY A 161 -8.17 9.33 4.64
C GLY A 161 -9.17 9.79 3.56
N SER A 162 -8.75 10.71 2.70
CA SER A 162 -9.61 11.22 1.62
C SER A 162 -10.01 10.10 0.66
N PRO A 163 -11.24 10.10 0.14
CA PRO A 163 -11.68 9.09 -0.82
C PRO A 163 -10.92 9.23 -2.15
N ASN A 164 -10.74 8.11 -2.85
CA ASN A 164 -10.16 8.06 -4.20
C ASN A 164 -8.71 8.60 -4.35
N CYS A 165 -7.92 8.56 -3.28
CA CYS A 165 -6.50 8.96 -3.31
C CYS A 165 -5.53 7.81 -3.64
N PHE A 166 -6.01 6.57 -3.76
CA PHE A 166 -5.19 5.39 -4.03
C PHE A 166 -5.22 5.01 -5.52
N PHE A 167 -4.07 4.59 -6.03
CA PHE A 167 -3.92 4.06 -7.39
C PHE A 167 -4.00 2.53 -7.36
N GLY A 168 -4.89 1.95 -8.18
CA GLY A 168 -5.00 0.49 -8.29
C GLY A 168 -3.70 -0.16 -8.76
N GLU A 169 -3.00 0.51 -9.66
CA GLU A 169 -1.76 0.05 -10.27
C GLU A 169 -0.57 0.06 -9.29
N ALA A 170 -0.59 0.91 -8.28
CA ALA A 170 0.44 0.93 -7.24
C ALA A 170 0.52 -0.40 -6.46
N TYR A 171 -0.57 -1.17 -6.43
CA TYR A 171 -0.58 -2.52 -5.84
C TYR A 171 0.08 -3.59 -6.72
N ASN A 172 0.39 -3.27 -7.98
CA ASN A 172 1.07 -4.17 -8.93
C ASN A 172 2.60 -4.00 -8.94
N ILE A 173 3.14 -3.00 -8.22
CA ILE A 173 4.57 -2.86 -7.99
C ILE A 173 5.09 -4.15 -7.34
N SER A 174 6.32 -4.57 -7.69
CA SER A 174 6.98 -5.68 -6.99
C SER A 174 7.43 -5.22 -5.60
N TYR A 175 6.66 -5.52 -4.57
CA TYR A 175 6.95 -5.09 -3.21
C TYR A 175 6.68 -6.16 -2.16
N THR A 176 7.17 -5.90 -0.98
CA THR A 176 6.85 -6.61 0.25
C THR A 176 6.69 -5.58 1.38
N ASP A 177 5.56 -5.62 2.07
CA ASP A 177 5.29 -4.72 3.18
C ASP A 177 5.55 -5.42 4.51
N VAL A 178 6.61 -5.00 5.22
CA VAL A 178 7.01 -5.59 6.50
C VAL A 178 5.92 -5.46 7.56
N TYR A 179 5.14 -4.38 7.51
CA TYR A 179 4.02 -4.18 8.43
C TYR A 179 2.93 -5.28 8.32
N ASP A 180 2.81 -5.90 7.16
CA ASP A 180 1.82 -6.95 6.92
C ASP A 180 2.23 -8.33 7.47
N PHE A 181 3.47 -8.51 7.95
CA PHE A 181 3.95 -9.80 8.47
C PHE A 181 3.31 -10.15 9.80
N ALA A 182 3.18 -9.20 10.69
CA ALA A 182 2.56 -9.45 11.97
C ALA A 182 1.06 -9.76 11.83
N SER A 183 0.54 -10.64 12.68
CA SER A 183 -0.89 -10.91 12.76
C SER A 183 -1.68 -9.64 13.12
N ALA A 184 -2.95 -9.57 12.71
CA ALA A 184 -3.80 -8.40 12.91
C ALA A 184 -3.85 -7.91 14.37
N GLY A 185 -3.72 -8.82 15.35
CA GLY A 185 -3.69 -8.50 16.78
C GLY A 185 -2.34 -8.06 17.33
N ASN A 186 -1.27 -8.13 16.53
CA ASN A 186 0.10 -7.86 16.98
C ASN A 186 0.86 -6.90 16.04
N LYS A 187 0.15 -6.04 15.34
CA LYS A 187 0.78 -5.03 14.47
C LYS A 187 1.50 -3.99 15.30
N LYS A 188 2.78 -3.78 14.99
CA LYS A 188 3.67 -2.83 15.67
C LYS A 188 4.15 -1.79 14.68
N SER A 189 4.35 -0.55 15.13
CA SER A 189 5.04 0.47 14.33
C SER A 189 6.54 0.15 14.23
N LEU A 190 7.23 0.71 13.24
CA LEU A 190 8.68 0.56 13.07
C LEU A 190 9.41 0.97 14.37
N LYS A 191 9.08 2.12 14.94
CA LYS A 191 9.61 2.59 16.23
C LYS A 191 9.47 1.56 17.37
N LYS A 192 8.34 0.85 17.46
CA LYS A 192 8.19 -0.20 18.47
C LYS A 192 9.09 -1.40 18.21
N LEU A 193 9.28 -1.77 16.95
CA LEU A 193 10.20 -2.83 16.58
C LEU A 193 11.64 -2.45 16.86
N GLU A 194 12.06 -1.22 16.55
CA GLU A 194 13.41 -0.71 16.88
C GLU A 194 13.69 -0.81 18.39
N ILE A 195 12.74 -0.37 19.23
CA ILE A 195 12.86 -0.47 20.69
C ILE A 195 12.92 -1.94 21.13
N GLU A 196 12.07 -2.80 20.59
CA GLU A 196 12.05 -4.23 20.92
C GLU A 196 13.38 -4.92 20.54
N MET A 197 13.87 -4.69 19.35
CA MET A 197 15.15 -5.21 18.87
C MET A 197 16.33 -4.64 19.66
N GLY A 198 16.26 -3.36 20.02
CA GLY A 198 17.28 -2.67 20.84
C GLY A 198 17.43 -3.26 22.24
N ASN A 199 16.31 -3.65 22.85
CA ASN A 199 16.27 -4.23 24.19
C ASN A 199 16.78 -5.68 24.28
N LEU A 200 16.89 -6.38 23.15
CA LEU A 200 17.41 -7.75 23.13
C LEU A 200 18.94 -7.75 23.10
N SER A 201 19.59 -8.53 23.93
CA SER A 201 21.04 -8.79 23.84
C SER A 201 21.37 -9.70 22.64
N GLU A 202 22.63 -9.69 22.20
CA GLU A 202 23.08 -10.62 21.15
C GLU A 202 22.91 -12.09 21.57
N GLU A 203 23.12 -12.40 22.87
CA GLU A 203 22.93 -13.74 23.40
C GLU A 203 21.46 -14.18 23.32
N GLU A 204 20.51 -13.28 23.56
CA GLU A 204 19.08 -13.54 23.43
C GLU A 204 18.67 -13.75 21.97
N LEU A 205 19.23 -12.98 21.05
CA LEU A 205 19.03 -13.16 19.61
C LEU A 205 19.61 -14.50 19.13
N LYS A 206 20.81 -14.90 19.61
CA LYS A 206 21.39 -16.23 19.35
C LYS A 206 20.51 -17.36 19.88
N LYS A 207 19.97 -17.22 21.08
CA LYS A 207 19.02 -18.20 21.63
C LYS A 207 17.72 -18.32 20.82
N LYS A 208 17.30 -17.24 20.14
CA LYS A 208 16.16 -17.25 19.19
C LYS A 208 16.52 -17.87 17.84
N GLY A 209 17.78 -18.24 17.59
CA GLY A 209 18.24 -18.93 16.38
C GLY A 209 18.75 -18.00 15.27
N PHE A 210 18.95 -16.72 15.54
CA PHE A 210 19.54 -15.79 14.56
C PHE A 210 21.03 -16.07 14.36
N SER A 211 21.50 -16.03 13.12
CA SER A 211 22.93 -16.07 12.78
C SER A 211 23.63 -14.77 13.17
N ASP A 212 24.96 -14.81 13.33
CA ASP A 212 25.76 -13.61 13.65
C ASP A 212 25.56 -12.50 12.63
N GLU A 213 25.47 -12.83 11.33
CA GLU A 213 25.17 -11.87 10.26
C GLU A 213 23.81 -11.19 10.43
N LYS A 214 22.76 -11.94 10.76
CA LYS A 214 21.43 -11.38 11.02
C LYS A 214 21.40 -10.55 12.29
N ILE A 215 22.14 -10.93 13.32
CA ILE A 215 22.25 -10.15 14.54
C ILE A 215 22.89 -8.80 14.26
N GLU A 216 23.92 -8.75 13.42
CA GLU A 216 24.55 -7.49 13.01
C GLU A 216 23.56 -6.59 12.28
N LEU A 217 22.78 -7.12 11.31
CA LEU A 217 21.74 -6.37 10.60
C LEU A 217 20.64 -5.86 11.55
N ILE A 218 20.17 -6.71 12.47
CA ILE A 218 19.13 -6.34 13.45
C ILE A 218 19.66 -5.22 14.36
N LYS A 219 20.88 -5.33 14.84
CA LYS A 219 21.47 -4.32 15.74
C LYS A 219 21.75 -2.98 15.06
N ALA A 220 22.07 -2.99 13.77
CA ALA A 220 22.26 -1.77 12.99
C ALA A 220 20.98 -0.90 12.92
N GLY A 221 19.79 -1.51 12.93
CA GLY A 221 18.50 -0.81 12.83
C GLY A 221 17.83 -0.49 14.18
N THR A 222 18.57 -0.33 15.26
CA THR A 222 17.99 -0.08 16.60
C THR A 222 18.13 1.39 17.05
N HIS A 223 18.58 2.28 16.17
CA HIS A 223 18.83 3.69 16.48
C HIS A 223 17.66 4.55 16.02
N HIS A 224 16.67 4.71 16.90
CA HIS A 224 15.57 5.62 16.63
C HIS A 224 16.00 7.08 16.63
N GLN A 225 15.60 7.83 15.61
CA GLN A 225 15.82 9.27 15.48
C GLN A 225 14.48 9.99 15.31
N GLU A 226 14.45 11.26 15.70
CA GLU A 226 13.33 12.16 15.42
C GLU A 226 13.84 13.33 14.59
N LEU A 227 13.18 13.62 13.48
CA LEU A 227 13.62 14.65 12.55
C LEU A 227 13.47 16.07 13.12
N GLY A 228 12.40 16.29 13.87
CA GLY A 228 12.13 17.58 14.53
C GLY A 228 11.78 18.72 13.58
N LEU A 229 11.36 18.40 12.32
CA LEU A 229 10.87 19.38 11.35
C LEU A 229 9.34 19.26 11.23
N SER A 230 8.71 20.37 10.81
CA SER A 230 7.29 20.36 10.49
C SER A 230 7.07 19.76 9.10
N TRP A 231 6.14 18.83 8.96
CA TRP A 231 5.86 18.11 7.71
C TRP A 231 5.06 18.94 6.70
N ASP A 232 4.47 20.05 7.14
CA ASP A 232 3.63 20.94 6.35
C ASP A 232 4.37 22.22 5.87
N GLU A 233 5.64 22.36 6.20
CA GLU A 233 6.48 23.47 5.79
C GLU A 233 7.55 23.04 4.78
N PRO A 234 7.92 23.93 3.83
CA PRO A 234 9.05 23.68 2.95
C PRO A 234 10.36 23.51 3.75
N VAL A 235 11.15 22.53 3.39
CA VAL A 235 12.45 22.27 4.01
C VAL A 235 13.52 23.14 3.36
N PRO A 236 14.29 23.97 4.10
CA PRO A 236 15.46 24.66 3.59
C PRO A 236 16.47 23.69 2.96
N GLU A 237 17.09 24.04 1.84
CA GLU A 237 17.99 23.15 1.09
C GLU A 237 19.17 22.67 1.94
N GLU A 238 19.67 23.50 2.85
CA GLU A 238 20.74 23.17 3.79
C GLU A 238 20.36 22.04 4.76
N LEU A 239 19.06 21.76 4.95
CA LEU A 239 18.57 20.69 5.81
C LEU A 239 18.21 19.41 5.04
N TRP A 240 18.26 19.41 3.70
CA TRP A 240 17.90 18.22 2.91
C TRP A 240 18.77 17.01 3.24
N ILE A 241 20.06 17.24 3.52
CA ILE A 241 20.96 16.15 3.93
C ILE A 241 20.55 15.58 5.28
N LYS A 242 20.12 16.41 6.23
CA LYS A 242 19.61 15.96 7.52
C LYS A 242 18.35 15.12 7.37
N VAL A 243 17.44 15.51 6.47
CA VAL A 243 16.25 14.71 6.14
C VAL A 243 16.66 13.37 5.52
N ALA A 244 17.67 13.39 4.63
CA ALA A 244 18.18 12.17 4.02
C ALA A 244 18.83 11.23 5.03
N GLU A 245 19.55 11.74 6.03
CA GLU A 245 20.12 10.93 7.13
C GLU A 245 19.04 10.31 8.01
N TYR A 246 17.96 11.03 8.25
CA TYR A 246 16.80 10.49 8.94
C TYR A 246 16.18 9.33 8.15
N CYS A 247 15.92 9.52 6.87
CA CYS A 247 15.36 8.50 5.98
C CYS A 247 16.31 7.28 5.81
N ASP A 248 17.65 7.48 5.83
CA ASP A 248 18.62 6.36 5.86
C ASP A 248 18.39 5.44 7.06
N ASN A 249 18.12 6.05 8.22
CA ASN A 249 17.86 5.29 9.44
C ASN A 249 16.59 4.42 9.30
N ASP A 250 15.53 4.95 8.71
CA ASP A 250 14.28 4.21 8.51
C ASP A 250 14.45 3.08 7.48
N VAL A 251 15.30 3.26 6.45
CA VAL A 251 15.70 2.18 5.53
C VAL A 251 16.45 1.06 6.25
N ILE A 252 17.41 1.41 7.11
CA ILE A 252 18.20 0.44 7.88
C ILE A 252 17.33 -0.27 8.92
N ALA A 253 16.44 0.46 9.58
CA ALA A 253 15.48 -0.09 10.53
C ALA A 253 14.49 -1.04 9.86
N THR A 254 14.07 -0.75 8.63
CA THR A 254 13.20 -1.62 7.83
C THR A 254 13.90 -2.94 7.49
N GLU A 255 15.18 -2.92 7.11
CA GLU A 255 15.96 -4.15 6.90
C GLU A 255 16.13 -4.95 8.19
N ALA A 256 16.42 -4.29 9.30
CA ALA A 256 16.50 -4.92 10.61
C ALA A 256 15.18 -5.60 11.01
N ALA A 257 14.06 -4.89 10.85
CA ALA A 257 12.73 -5.41 11.13
C ALA A 257 12.37 -6.60 10.23
N PHE A 258 12.72 -6.56 8.94
CA PHE A 258 12.51 -7.67 8.02
C PHE A 258 13.28 -8.93 8.49
N ASN A 259 14.55 -8.79 8.85
CA ASN A 259 15.35 -9.90 9.35
C ASN A 259 14.85 -10.43 10.70
N TYR A 260 14.41 -9.54 11.58
CA TYR A 260 13.86 -9.92 12.88
C TYR A 260 12.54 -10.70 12.77
N LEU A 261 11.71 -10.36 11.77
CA LEU A 261 10.40 -10.97 11.49
C LEU A 261 10.46 -12.07 10.41
N GLU A 262 11.63 -12.65 10.14
CA GLU A 262 11.79 -13.65 9.07
C GLU A 262 10.88 -14.88 9.24
N ALA A 263 10.68 -15.33 10.47
CA ALA A 263 9.79 -16.47 10.75
C ALA A 263 8.34 -16.14 10.38
N ASP A 264 7.88 -14.92 10.67
CA ASP A 264 6.54 -14.45 10.30
C ASP A 264 6.42 -14.30 8.77
N TRP A 265 7.48 -13.85 8.12
CA TRP A 265 7.55 -13.79 6.66
C TRP A 265 7.43 -15.17 6.03
N THR A 266 8.19 -16.15 6.52
CA THR A 266 8.14 -17.54 6.04
C THR A 266 6.75 -18.13 6.21
N ALA A 267 6.12 -17.93 7.36
CA ALA A 267 4.75 -18.38 7.62
C ALA A 267 3.76 -17.74 6.62
N ARG A 268 3.94 -16.46 6.30
CA ARG A 268 3.09 -15.76 5.32
C ARG A 268 3.30 -16.29 3.90
N GLN A 269 4.53 -16.63 3.50
CA GLN A 269 4.80 -17.26 2.21
C GLN A 269 4.09 -18.61 2.09
N ILE A 270 4.16 -19.44 3.13
CA ILE A 270 3.44 -20.73 3.16
C ILE A 270 1.93 -20.54 2.99
N LEU A 271 1.34 -19.55 3.67
CA LEU A 271 -0.08 -19.24 3.52
C LEU A 271 -0.42 -18.76 2.10
N ALA A 272 0.43 -17.94 1.50
CA ALA A 272 0.24 -17.46 0.13
C ALA A 272 0.33 -18.60 -0.89
N ASP A 273 1.28 -19.51 -0.73
CA ASP A 273 1.46 -20.69 -1.57
C ASP A 273 0.26 -21.64 -1.46
N LEU A 274 -0.22 -21.92 -0.23
CA LEU A 274 -1.41 -22.73 0.01
C LEU A 274 -2.66 -22.11 -0.62
N ALA A 275 -2.77 -20.80 -0.59
CA ALA A 275 -3.88 -20.07 -1.21
C ALA A 275 -3.74 -19.97 -2.75
N GLY A 276 -2.56 -20.18 -3.32
CA GLY A 276 -2.24 -19.88 -4.71
C GLY A 276 -2.37 -18.37 -5.01
N MET A 277 -2.00 -17.52 -4.06
CA MET A 277 -2.15 -16.07 -4.07
C MET A 277 -0.82 -15.37 -3.79
N SER A 278 -0.79 -14.04 -3.88
CA SER A 278 0.38 -13.25 -3.56
C SER A 278 0.56 -13.08 -2.05
N VAL A 279 1.82 -13.01 -1.58
CA VAL A 279 2.17 -12.62 -0.21
C VAL A 279 1.66 -11.22 0.15
N ASN A 280 1.39 -10.39 -0.84
CA ASN A 280 0.85 -9.04 -0.67
C ASN A 280 -0.68 -9.00 -0.55
N ASP A 281 -1.36 -10.13 -0.75
CA ASP A 281 -2.79 -10.22 -0.48
C ASP A 281 -3.07 -10.12 1.02
N THR A 282 -4.24 -9.62 1.39
CA THR A 282 -4.56 -9.49 2.81
C THR A 282 -4.66 -10.86 3.49
N THR A 283 -4.33 -10.95 4.77
CA THR A 283 -4.47 -12.19 5.55
C THR A 283 -5.88 -12.77 5.44
N ASN A 284 -6.91 -11.91 5.46
CA ASN A 284 -8.31 -12.33 5.28
C ASN A 284 -8.54 -12.95 3.89
N SER A 285 -7.96 -12.38 2.84
CA SER A 285 -8.06 -12.94 1.48
C SER A 285 -7.40 -14.31 1.38
N LEU A 286 -6.18 -14.45 1.93
CA LEU A 286 -5.43 -15.71 1.95
C LEU A 286 -6.23 -16.79 2.70
N THR A 287 -6.67 -16.51 3.92
CA THR A 287 -7.41 -17.46 4.74
C THR A 287 -8.76 -17.83 4.13
N THR A 288 -9.49 -16.84 3.59
CA THR A 288 -10.76 -17.10 2.89
C THR A 288 -10.54 -18.02 1.69
N LYS A 289 -9.48 -17.77 0.91
CA LYS A 289 -9.15 -18.62 -0.24
C LYS A 289 -8.76 -20.03 0.16
N ILE A 290 -8.01 -20.21 1.24
CA ILE A 290 -7.64 -21.54 1.78
C ILE A 290 -8.88 -22.30 2.25
N ILE A 291 -9.80 -21.63 2.95
CA ILE A 291 -10.99 -22.27 3.54
C ILE A 291 -12.05 -22.57 2.48
N PHE A 292 -12.32 -21.62 1.58
CA PHE A 292 -13.47 -21.68 0.66
C PHE A 292 -13.08 -21.90 -0.81
N GLY A 293 -11.79 -22.01 -1.13
CA GLY A 293 -11.31 -22.20 -2.50
C GLY A 293 -11.70 -21.05 -3.42
N ASN A 294 -12.32 -21.37 -4.56
CA ASN A 294 -12.77 -20.38 -5.54
C ASN A 294 -14.19 -19.84 -5.28
N ASN A 295 -14.85 -20.32 -4.23
CA ASN A 295 -16.19 -19.84 -3.89
C ASN A 295 -16.13 -18.40 -3.37
N ARG A 296 -16.60 -17.44 -4.17
CA ARG A 296 -16.62 -16.02 -3.82
C ARG A 296 -17.78 -15.60 -2.91
N LYS A 297 -18.74 -16.49 -2.73
CA LYS A 297 -19.96 -16.24 -1.92
C LYS A 297 -20.28 -17.43 -1.04
N PRO A 298 -19.32 -17.87 -0.18
CA PRO A 298 -19.50 -19.05 0.66
C PRO A 298 -20.71 -18.93 1.60
N GLN A 299 -21.08 -17.70 1.97
CA GLN A 299 -22.26 -17.42 2.78
C GLN A 299 -23.57 -17.94 2.16
N ASN A 300 -23.62 -18.14 0.85
CA ASN A 300 -24.80 -18.67 0.18
C ASN A 300 -25.00 -20.19 0.44
N GLU A 301 -23.95 -20.87 0.88
CA GLU A 301 -23.96 -22.30 1.20
C GLU A 301 -24.27 -22.58 2.67
N PHE A 302 -24.23 -21.55 3.53
CA PHE A 302 -24.52 -21.68 4.95
C PHE A 302 -26.00 -21.42 5.22
N HIS A 303 -26.65 -22.44 5.75
CA HIS A 303 -28.00 -22.31 6.28
C HIS A 303 -27.90 -21.92 7.75
N TYR A 304 -28.07 -20.64 8.03
CA TYR A 304 -28.13 -20.16 9.40
C TYR A 304 -29.47 -20.52 10.00
N ARG A 305 -29.46 -21.44 10.96
CA ARG A 305 -30.60 -21.66 11.82
C ARG A 305 -30.51 -20.69 12.99
N ASN A 306 -31.51 -19.86 13.16
CA ASN A 306 -31.61 -19.04 14.36
C ASN A 306 -31.88 -19.98 15.54
N LEU A 307 -30.83 -20.25 16.34
CA LEU A 307 -30.94 -21.08 17.52
C LEU A 307 -31.51 -20.33 18.74
N ALA A 308 -31.62 -19.00 18.63
CA ALA A 308 -32.37 -18.20 19.57
C ALA A 308 -33.88 -18.45 19.31
N GLU A 309 -34.40 -19.52 19.84
CA GLU A 309 -35.85 -19.58 19.98
C GLU A 309 -36.29 -18.40 20.85
N PRO A 310 -37.49 -17.84 20.57
CA PRO A 310 -38.00 -16.79 21.42
C PRO A 310 -38.00 -17.24 22.88
N VAL A 311 -37.66 -16.36 23.78
CA VAL A 311 -37.67 -16.59 25.24
C VAL A 311 -39.01 -17.14 25.74
N THR A 312 -40.04 -17.12 24.91
CA THR A 312 -41.36 -17.77 25.13
C THR A 312 -41.27 -19.28 25.29
N SER A 313 -40.14 -19.93 25.00
CA SER A 313 -39.93 -21.37 25.22
C SER A 313 -39.23 -21.70 26.56
N LEU A 314 -38.82 -20.69 27.33
CA LEU A 314 -38.27 -20.91 28.66
C LEU A 314 -39.41 -21.35 29.62
N ASP A 315 -39.08 -22.29 30.45
CA ASP A 315 -39.98 -22.68 31.53
C ASP A 315 -40.20 -21.55 32.53
N GLN A 316 -41.26 -21.65 33.32
CA GLN A 316 -41.67 -20.61 34.25
C GLN A 316 -40.57 -20.29 35.29
N GLU A 317 -39.84 -21.32 35.73
CA GLU A 317 -38.76 -21.18 36.71
C GLU A 317 -37.57 -20.40 36.14
N SER A 318 -37.19 -20.68 34.88
CA SER A 318 -36.15 -19.94 34.15
C SER A 318 -36.52 -18.47 33.92
N LEU A 319 -37.78 -18.19 33.59
CA LEU A 319 -38.28 -16.81 33.43
C LEU A 319 -38.28 -16.07 34.76
N GLU A 320 -38.67 -16.68 35.86
CA GLU A 320 -38.61 -16.07 37.18
C GLU A 320 -37.17 -15.79 37.64
N PHE A 321 -36.23 -16.72 37.35
CA PHE A 321 -34.82 -16.53 37.62
C PHE A 321 -34.26 -15.35 36.84
N LEU A 322 -34.56 -15.24 35.54
CA LEU A 322 -34.09 -14.12 34.70
C LEU A 322 -34.67 -12.77 35.15
N ASN A 323 -35.93 -12.74 35.58
CA ASN A 323 -36.54 -11.51 36.15
C ASN A 323 -35.85 -11.03 37.43
N ILE A 324 -35.35 -11.97 38.23
CA ILE A 324 -34.63 -11.63 39.49
C ILE A 324 -33.18 -11.31 39.20
N ALA A 325 -32.49 -12.11 38.38
CA ALA A 325 -31.07 -11.98 38.13
C ALA A 325 -30.72 -10.86 37.15
N CYS A 326 -31.58 -10.59 36.16
CA CYS A 326 -31.32 -9.68 35.06
C CYS A 326 -32.58 -8.86 34.66
N PRO A 327 -33.22 -8.12 35.58
CA PRO A 327 -34.48 -7.43 35.27
C PRO A 327 -34.41 -6.49 34.10
N LYS A 328 -33.27 -5.77 33.92
CA LYS A 328 -33.05 -4.90 32.75
C LYS A 328 -32.98 -5.62 31.41
N MET A 329 -32.63 -6.90 31.39
CA MET A 329 -32.66 -7.71 30.16
C MET A 329 -34.07 -8.05 29.73
N MET A 330 -34.98 -8.25 30.68
CA MET A 330 -36.39 -8.55 30.41
C MET A 330 -37.20 -7.35 29.96
N GLU A 331 -36.72 -6.12 30.25
CA GLU A 331 -37.32 -4.86 29.79
C GLU A 331 -36.87 -4.49 28.37
N MET A 332 -35.90 -5.16 27.79
CA MET A 332 -35.44 -4.88 26.42
C MET A 332 -36.47 -5.43 25.41
N PRO A 333 -37.08 -4.57 24.57
CA PRO A 333 -38.18 -5.01 23.68
C PRO A 333 -37.76 -5.96 22.57
N HIS A 334 -36.48 -6.23 22.40
CA HIS A 334 -35.98 -7.17 21.40
C HIS A 334 -34.72 -7.87 21.90
N PHE A 335 -34.83 -9.05 22.46
CA PHE A 335 -33.80 -10.04 22.46
C PHE A 335 -33.67 -10.60 21.03
N GLY A 336 -33.22 -9.77 20.13
CA GLY A 336 -32.94 -10.14 18.75
C GLY A 336 -31.51 -9.76 18.44
N TRP A 337 -30.70 -10.68 17.99
CA TRP A 337 -29.45 -10.36 17.37
C TRP A 337 -29.71 -9.34 16.26
N LYS A 338 -29.23 -8.10 16.43
CA LYS A 338 -29.20 -7.19 15.30
C LYS A 338 -28.31 -7.83 14.26
N ASN A 339 -28.88 -8.16 13.12
CA ASN A 339 -28.11 -8.49 11.92
C ASN A 339 -27.20 -7.30 11.62
N TYR A 340 -25.91 -7.44 11.92
CA TYR A 340 -24.89 -6.63 11.32
C TYR A 340 -24.68 -7.20 9.91
N GLY A 341 -25.37 -6.62 8.93
CA GLY A 341 -25.12 -6.81 7.53
C GLY A 341 -23.94 -5.98 7.08
#